data_edae5787e6947f212b0d65b3b4625f06
#
_entry.id   edae5787e6947f212b0d65b3b4625f06
#
_cell.length_a   1.000
_cell.length_b   1.000
_cell.length_c   1.000
_cell.angle_alpha   90.00
_cell.angle_beta   90.00
_cell.angle_gamma   90.00
#
_symmetry.space_group_name_H-M   'P 1'
#
loop_
_entity.id
_entity.type
_entity.pdbx_description
1 polymer ?
#
loop_
_entity_poly.entity_id
_entity_poly.type
_entity_poly.pdbx_seq_one_letter_code
_entity_poly.pdbx_strand_id
1 'polypeptide(L)'
;MTEFRPPLIEIRDATVFRGVTKVFDHLDLVLEQGLSTAILGPNGAGKTTLLKLLTRELYPVQRDGAYVRILGQARGDVWSLRTQLGIISSDLQYEYAGRASGLEVVLSGFYASVGVWGHQEYEASQQEL
;
A
#
# COMPACT_ATOMS: atom_id res chain seq x y z
N MET A 1 -2.87 29.74 -5.36
CA MET A 1 -3.29 28.61 -6.24
C MET A 1 -3.20 27.34 -5.43
N THR A 2 -4.32 26.66 -5.26
CA THR A 2 -4.33 25.35 -4.62
C THR A 2 -3.75 24.37 -5.62
N GLU A 3 -2.60 23.79 -5.34
CA GLU A 3 -2.00 22.76 -6.17
C GLU A 3 -2.96 21.56 -6.19
N PHE A 4 -3.42 21.18 -7.37
CA PHE A 4 -4.31 20.02 -7.52
C PHE A 4 -3.51 18.76 -7.14
N ARG A 5 -3.86 18.15 -6.02
CA ARG A 5 -3.31 16.86 -5.62
C ARG A 5 -4.35 15.78 -5.86
N PRO A 6 -3.99 14.72 -6.57
CA PRO A 6 -4.92 13.61 -6.74
C PRO A 6 -5.25 12.98 -5.39
N PRO A 7 -6.40 12.32 -5.22
CA PRO A 7 -6.70 11.55 -4.02
C PRO A 7 -5.61 10.50 -3.71
N LEU A 8 -5.43 10.16 -2.44
CA LEU A 8 -4.57 9.05 -2.02
C LEU A 8 -5.04 7.76 -2.69
N ILE A 9 -6.34 7.48 -2.58
CA ILE A 9 -6.99 6.38 -3.27
C ILE A 9 -8.34 6.82 -3.81
N GLU A 10 -8.62 6.43 -5.02
CA GLU A 10 -9.94 6.58 -5.66
C GLU A 10 -10.36 5.21 -6.20
N ILE A 11 -11.46 4.70 -5.68
CA ILE A 11 -12.06 3.44 -6.07
C ILE A 11 -13.41 3.73 -6.70
N ARG A 12 -13.68 3.14 -7.85
CA ARG A 12 -14.94 3.25 -8.55
C ARG A 12 -15.44 1.88 -8.97
N ASP A 13 -16.66 1.54 -8.55
CA ASP A 13 -17.37 0.31 -8.94
C ASP A 13 -16.54 -0.98 -8.75
N ALA A 14 -15.69 -1.03 -7.72
CA ALA A 14 -14.74 -2.12 -7.54
C ALA A 14 -15.38 -3.34 -6.85
N THR A 15 -15.27 -4.48 -7.51
CA THR A 15 -15.57 -5.80 -6.92
C THR A 15 -14.27 -6.52 -6.62
N VAL A 16 -14.09 -6.98 -5.39
CA VAL A 16 -12.84 -7.57 -4.92
C VAL A 16 -13.09 -8.90 -4.21
N PHE A 17 -12.31 -9.89 -4.55
CA PHE A 17 -12.32 -11.20 -3.93
C PHE A 17 -11.04 -11.47 -3.13
N ARG A 18 -11.17 -12.22 -2.04
CA ARG A 18 -10.08 -12.93 -1.35
C ARG A 18 -10.33 -14.41 -1.47
N GLY A 19 -9.57 -15.08 -2.35
CA GLY A 19 -9.89 -16.44 -2.74
C GLY A 19 -11.29 -16.50 -3.36
N VAL A 20 -12.16 -17.30 -2.78
CA VAL A 20 -13.56 -17.46 -3.24
C VAL A 20 -14.54 -16.47 -2.60
N THR A 21 -14.10 -15.72 -1.59
CA THR A 21 -14.98 -14.81 -0.86
C THR A 21 -14.98 -13.43 -1.50
N LYS A 22 -16.17 -12.97 -1.90
CA LYS A 22 -16.37 -11.57 -2.32
C LYS A 22 -16.35 -10.67 -1.09
N VAL A 23 -15.35 -9.78 -1.00
CA VAL A 23 -15.17 -8.86 0.12
C VAL A 23 -15.81 -7.52 -0.18
N PHE A 24 -15.61 -7.00 -1.40
CA PHE A 24 -16.27 -5.78 -1.87
C PHE A 24 -17.10 -6.08 -3.10
N ASP A 25 -18.25 -5.46 -3.15
CA ASP A 25 -19.20 -5.55 -4.27
C ASP A 25 -19.63 -4.14 -4.66
N HIS A 26 -19.18 -3.69 -5.83
CA HIS A 26 -19.45 -2.34 -6.35
C HIS A 26 -19.01 -1.22 -5.39
N LEU A 27 -17.81 -1.33 -4.82
CA LEU A 27 -17.29 -0.33 -3.88
C LEU A 27 -16.92 0.97 -4.60
N ASP A 28 -17.46 2.07 -4.10
CA ASP A 28 -17.00 3.43 -4.39
C ASP A 28 -16.38 4.05 -3.14
N LEU A 29 -15.16 4.57 -3.24
CA LEU A 29 -14.46 5.19 -2.12
C LEU A 29 -13.44 6.20 -2.63
N VAL A 30 -13.35 7.33 -1.94
CA VAL A 30 -12.29 8.32 -2.14
C VAL A 30 -11.66 8.65 -0.79
N LEU A 31 -10.34 8.54 -0.70
CA LEU A 31 -9.55 9.01 0.43
C LEU A 31 -8.60 10.10 -0.05
N GLU A 32 -8.67 11.27 0.57
CA GLU A 32 -7.88 12.43 0.18
C GLU A 32 -6.47 12.39 0.77
N GLN A 33 -5.51 12.95 0.06
CA GLN A 33 -4.17 13.20 0.58
C GLN A 33 -4.18 14.30 1.64
N GLY A 34 -3.27 14.18 2.61
CA GLY A 34 -3.07 15.20 3.65
C GLY A 34 -4.13 15.17 4.76
N LEU A 35 -5.11 14.28 4.69
CA LEU A 35 -6.09 14.06 5.75
C LEU A 35 -5.77 12.78 6.51
N SER A 36 -5.89 12.85 7.85
CA SER A 36 -5.88 11.64 8.68
C SER A 36 -7.23 10.96 8.62
N THR A 37 -7.28 9.74 8.11
CA THR A 37 -8.51 8.97 7.95
C THR A 37 -8.47 7.72 8.81
N ALA A 38 -9.51 7.50 9.62
CA ALA A 38 -9.70 6.26 10.37
C ALA A 38 -10.74 5.37 9.69
N ILE A 39 -10.40 4.10 9.51
CA ILE A 39 -11.30 3.09 8.94
C ILE A 39 -11.74 2.17 10.06
N LEU A 40 -13.01 2.24 10.42
CA LEU A 40 -13.61 1.49 11.51
C LEU A 40 -14.55 0.42 10.97
N GLY A 41 -14.65 -0.67 11.69
CA GLY A 41 -15.55 -1.77 11.36
C GLY A 41 -15.19 -3.06 12.10
N PRO A 42 -16.11 -4.02 12.15
CA PRO A 42 -15.86 -5.32 12.78
C PRO A 42 -14.79 -6.12 12.04
N ASN A 43 -14.29 -7.18 12.68
CA ASN A 43 -13.40 -8.12 12.02
C ASN A 43 -14.12 -8.76 10.82
N GLY A 44 -13.43 -8.85 9.69
CA GLY A 44 -14.01 -9.36 8.44
C GLY A 44 -14.75 -8.31 7.59
N ALA A 45 -14.82 -7.04 8.01
CA ALA A 45 -15.47 -5.98 7.22
C ALA A 45 -14.69 -5.55 5.95
N GLY A 46 -13.47 -6.07 5.74
CA GLY A 46 -12.67 -5.74 4.57
C GLY A 46 -11.56 -4.71 4.79
N LYS A 47 -11.33 -4.25 6.03
CA LYS A 47 -10.28 -3.25 6.33
C LYS A 47 -8.91 -3.64 5.79
N THR A 48 -8.46 -4.87 6.06
CA THR A 48 -7.18 -5.40 5.53
C THR A 48 -7.21 -5.54 4.01
N THR A 49 -8.35 -5.88 3.43
CA THR A 49 -8.50 -5.96 1.97
C THR A 49 -8.33 -4.59 1.31
N LEU A 50 -8.84 -3.53 1.94
CA LEU A 50 -8.65 -2.17 1.46
C LEU A 50 -7.16 -1.75 1.51
N LEU A 51 -6.44 -2.09 2.59
CA LEU A 51 -4.99 -1.86 2.67
C LEU A 51 -4.25 -2.62 1.56
N LYS A 52 -4.63 -3.86 1.28
CA LYS A 52 -4.03 -4.65 0.20
C LYS A 52 -4.31 -4.11 -1.22
N LEU A 53 -5.41 -3.40 -1.42
CA LEU A 53 -5.64 -2.64 -2.65
C LEU A 53 -4.67 -1.45 -2.76
N LEU A 54 -4.43 -0.74 -1.66
CA LEU A 54 -3.46 0.37 -1.59
C LEU A 54 -2.03 -0.08 -1.92
N THR A 55 -1.64 -1.25 -1.43
CA THR A 55 -0.29 -1.80 -1.63
C THR A 55 -0.12 -2.56 -2.94
N ARG A 56 -1.16 -2.63 -3.76
CA ARG A 56 -1.18 -3.41 -5.00
C ARG A 56 -0.91 -4.91 -4.79
N GLU A 57 -1.26 -5.44 -3.62
CA GLU A 57 -1.24 -6.88 -3.34
C GLU A 57 -2.53 -7.57 -3.79
N LEU A 58 -3.61 -6.80 -3.91
CA LEU A 58 -4.88 -7.24 -4.48
C LEU A 58 -5.33 -6.28 -5.57
N TYR A 59 -6.08 -6.82 -6.52
CA TYR A 59 -6.66 -6.06 -7.62
C TYR A 59 -8.16 -6.35 -7.72
N PRO A 60 -8.97 -5.37 -8.16
CA PRO A 60 -10.38 -5.60 -8.42
C PRO A 60 -10.58 -6.47 -9.66
N VAL A 61 -11.76 -7.06 -9.76
CA VAL A 61 -12.22 -7.70 -10.99
C VAL A 61 -12.21 -6.67 -12.12
N GLN A 62 -11.65 -7.05 -13.26
CA GLN A 62 -11.62 -6.19 -14.46
C GLN A 62 -13.02 -6.03 -15.03
N ARG A 63 -13.51 -4.79 -15.06
CA ARG A 63 -14.83 -4.42 -15.64
C ARG A 63 -14.72 -3.03 -16.25
N ASP A 64 -15.51 -2.79 -17.28
CA ASP A 64 -15.59 -1.48 -17.90
C ASP A 64 -16.13 -0.45 -16.90
N GLY A 65 -15.42 0.67 -16.77
CA GLY A 65 -15.75 1.74 -15.84
C GLY A 65 -15.30 1.51 -14.38
N ALA A 66 -14.92 0.28 -14.00
CA ALA A 66 -14.37 -0.01 -12.67
C ALA A 66 -12.86 0.27 -12.62
N TYR A 67 -12.40 0.96 -11.58
CA TYR A 67 -10.98 1.22 -11.39
C TYR A 67 -10.60 1.43 -9.93
N VAL A 68 -9.31 1.23 -9.66
CA VAL A 68 -8.63 1.66 -8.45
C VAL A 68 -7.45 2.52 -8.87
N ARG A 69 -7.46 3.80 -8.49
CA ARG A 69 -6.34 4.72 -8.68
C ARG A 69 -5.70 5.01 -7.34
N ILE A 70 -4.39 5.01 -7.32
CA ILE A 70 -3.60 5.38 -6.14
C ILE A 70 -2.69 6.52 -6.57
N LEU A 71 -2.74 7.64 -5.83
CA LEU A 71 -2.05 8.87 -6.21
C LEU A 71 -2.33 9.28 -7.67
N GLY A 72 -3.57 9.10 -8.13
CA GLY A 72 -4.03 9.39 -9.49
C GLY A 72 -3.70 8.34 -10.54
N GLN A 73 -2.95 7.28 -10.20
CA GLN A 73 -2.50 6.26 -11.16
C GLN A 73 -3.33 4.97 -11.05
N ALA A 74 -4.02 4.60 -12.14
CA ALA A 74 -4.74 3.33 -12.24
C ALA A 74 -3.79 2.14 -12.46
N ARG A 75 -2.72 2.37 -13.22
CA ARG A 75 -1.63 1.42 -13.47
C ARG A 75 -0.32 2.16 -13.27
N GLY A 76 0.63 1.56 -12.61
CA GLY A 76 1.92 2.17 -12.34
C GLY A 76 2.91 1.12 -11.84
N ASP A 77 4.16 1.52 -11.80
CA ASP A 77 5.20 0.71 -11.18
C ASP A 77 4.90 0.55 -9.68
N VAL A 78 4.71 -0.71 -9.28
CA VAL A 78 4.41 -1.08 -7.88
C VAL A 78 5.55 -0.67 -6.95
N TRP A 79 6.79 -0.74 -7.42
CA TRP A 79 7.96 -0.35 -6.64
C TRP A 79 7.98 1.15 -6.37
N SER A 80 7.76 1.96 -7.41
CA SER A 80 7.65 3.42 -7.28
C SER A 80 6.52 3.82 -6.32
N LEU A 81 5.39 3.13 -6.35
CA LEU A 81 4.30 3.38 -5.42
C LEU A 81 4.70 3.03 -3.98
N ARG A 82 5.32 1.88 -3.77
CA ARG A 82 5.70 1.41 -2.43
C ARG A 82 6.74 2.30 -1.76
N THR A 83 7.62 2.94 -2.51
CA THR A 83 8.57 3.93 -1.96
C THR A 83 7.87 5.20 -1.45
N GLN A 84 6.65 5.46 -1.88
CA GLN A 84 5.85 6.61 -1.45
C GLN A 84 4.88 6.27 -0.30
N LEU A 85 4.73 5.00 0.05
CA LEU A 85 3.82 4.52 1.09
C LEU A 85 4.59 3.93 2.26
N GLY A 86 4.42 4.50 3.44
CA GLY A 86 4.84 3.87 4.69
C GLY A 86 3.74 2.96 5.24
N ILE A 87 4.06 1.70 5.53
CA ILE A 87 3.11 0.73 6.07
C ILE A 87 3.62 0.18 7.38
N ILE A 88 2.76 0.18 8.39
CA ILE A 88 3.04 -0.46 9.69
C ILE A 88 1.96 -1.52 9.90
N SER A 89 2.37 -2.76 10.07
CA SER A 89 1.47 -3.86 10.41
C SER A 89 2.16 -4.87 11.33
N SER A 90 1.39 -5.63 12.09
CA SER A 90 1.90 -6.72 12.90
C SER A 90 2.54 -7.83 12.05
N ASP A 91 2.05 -8.05 10.84
CA ASP A 91 2.59 -9.08 9.93
C ASP A 91 4.03 -8.76 9.52
N LEU A 92 4.33 -7.47 9.24
CA LEU A 92 5.70 -7.04 8.94
C LEU A 92 6.68 -7.32 10.08
N GLN A 93 6.23 -7.22 11.32
CA GLN A 93 7.07 -7.53 12.47
C GLN A 93 7.52 -8.99 12.49
N TYR A 94 6.67 -9.92 12.06
CA TYR A 94 7.01 -11.33 11.96
C TYR A 94 7.94 -11.62 10.76
N GLU A 95 7.80 -10.91 9.66
CA GLU A 95 8.68 -11.06 8.50
C GLU A 95 10.12 -10.64 8.79
N TYR A 96 10.32 -9.63 9.64
CA TYR A 96 11.64 -9.21 10.12
C TYR A 96 12.16 -10.06 11.28
N ALA A 97 11.39 -11.03 11.79
CA ALA A 97 11.72 -11.77 12.97
C ALA A 97 13.02 -12.60 12.81
N GLY A 98 14.00 -12.27 13.60
CA GLY A 98 15.06 -13.16 14.07
C GLY A 98 16.47 -12.93 13.54
N ARG A 99 16.74 -12.12 12.49
CA ARG A 99 18.10 -11.96 11.95
C ARG A 99 18.49 -10.57 11.47
N ALA A 100 17.54 -9.67 11.23
CA ALA A 100 17.86 -8.32 10.78
C ALA A 100 18.20 -7.41 11.96
N SER A 101 19.28 -6.66 11.84
CA SER A 101 19.58 -5.57 12.77
C SER A 101 18.59 -4.41 12.58
N GLY A 102 18.44 -3.56 13.60
CA GLY A 102 17.56 -2.39 13.49
C GLY A 102 17.93 -1.48 12.31
N LEU A 103 19.22 -1.32 12.03
CA LEU A 103 19.69 -0.54 10.87
C LEU A 103 19.26 -1.18 9.55
N GLU A 104 19.38 -2.49 9.39
CA GLU A 104 18.92 -3.19 8.18
C GLU A 104 17.42 -3.05 7.96
N VAL A 105 16.61 -3.05 9.02
CA VAL A 105 15.17 -2.80 8.93
C VAL A 105 14.90 -1.39 8.41
N VAL A 106 15.59 -0.38 8.94
CA VAL A 106 15.44 1.02 8.49
C VAL A 106 15.87 1.17 7.03
N LEU A 107 17.05 0.65 6.68
CA LEU A 107 17.60 0.74 5.32
C LEU A 107 16.73 0.02 4.29
N SER A 108 16.11 -1.09 4.63
CA SER A 108 15.23 -1.83 3.71
C SER A 108 14.01 -0.98 3.26
N GLY A 109 13.61 0.00 4.06
CA GLY A 109 12.53 0.93 3.72
C GLY A 109 12.80 1.75 2.45
N PHE A 110 14.04 2.11 2.16
CA PHE A 110 14.39 2.84 0.92
C PHE A 110 14.09 2.04 -0.36
N TYR A 111 14.06 0.73 -0.26
CA TYR A 111 13.76 -0.18 -1.36
C TYR A 111 12.38 -0.82 -1.25
N ALA A 112 11.58 -0.41 -0.27
CA ALA A 112 10.29 -1.04 0.04
C ALA A 112 10.38 -2.58 0.14
N SER A 113 11.49 -3.06 0.69
CA SER A 113 11.80 -4.49 0.83
C SER A 113 11.76 -4.92 2.28
N VAL A 114 11.62 -6.23 2.51
CA VAL A 114 11.83 -6.86 3.81
C VAL A 114 13.27 -7.35 3.87
N GLY A 115 14.11 -6.66 4.66
CA GLY A 115 15.53 -6.94 4.77
C GLY A 115 16.41 -6.28 3.67
N VAL A 116 17.70 -6.35 3.90
CA VAL A 116 18.73 -5.81 2.99
C VAL A 116 19.24 -6.92 2.08
N TRP A 117 19.30 -6.64 0.78
CA TRP A 117 19.75 -7.60 -0.23
C TRP A 117 21.04 -7.12 -0.88
N GLY A 118 21.92 -8.02 -1.24
CA GLY A 118 23.27 -7.70 -1.73
C GLY A 118 23.36 -6.89 -3.03
N HIS A 119 22.24 -6.69 -3.73
CA HIS A 119 22.15 -5.83 -4.93
C HIS A 119 21.66 -4.41 -4.61
N GLN A 120 21.32 -4.12 -3.36
CA GLN A 120 20.86 -2.81 -2.91
C GLN A 120 22.07 -1.95 -2.55
N GLU A 121 22.16 -0.78 -3.20
CA GLU A 121 23.21 0.21 -2.93
C GLU A 121 22.61 1.34 -2.08
N TYR A 122 23.27 1.67 -0.98
CA TYR A 122 22.87 2.73 -0.08
C TYR A 122 23.88 3.88 -0.11
N GLU A 123 23.40 5.09 -0.27
CA GLU A 123 24.24 6.28 -0.15
C GLU A 123 24.71 6.46 1.29
N ALA A 124 25.87 7.10 1.47
CA ALA A 124 26.44 7.35 2.79
C ALA A 124 25.47 8.10 3.71
N SER A 125 24.71 9.05 3.15
CA SER A 125 23.68 9.82 3.86
C SER A 125 22.53 8.95 4.40
N GLN A 126 22.27 7.82 3.79
CA GLN A 126 21.23 6.87 4.22
C GLN A 126 21.73 5.93 5.34
N GLN A 127 23.04 5.77 5.46
CA GLN A 127 23.68 4.93 6.48
C GLN A 127 23.96 5.69 7.79
N GLU A 128 23.89 7.03 7.79
CA GLU A 128 24.10 7.88 8.95
C GLU A 128 22.83 8.15 9.77
N LEU A 129 21.71 7.48 9.44
CA LEU A 129 20.48 7.48 10.23
C LEU A 129 20.60 6.54 11.41
#